data_3fb19962e46089c41bb7152a94d32568
#
_entry.id   3fb19962e46089c41bb7152a94d32568
#
_cell.length_a   1.000
_cell.length_b   1.000
_cell.length_c   1.000
_cell.angle_alpha   90.00
_cell.angle_beta   90.00
_cell.angle_gamma   90.00
#
_symmetry.space_group_name_H-M   'P 1'
#
loop_
_entity.id
_entity.type
_entity.pdbx_description
1 polymer ?
#
loop_
_entity_poly.entity_id
_entity_poly.type
_entity_poly.pdbx_seq_one_letter_code
_entity_poly.pdbx_strand_id
1 'polypeptide(L)'
;MEIIGVKSPIIEEGDDLSKILLKSIEESTLKKNDILVVASSVVSLASGNTVKMKNVEPGKKAKKLSEKSGLNEKFVEIILQDADKTLGYSKKCIITLKDGMIKINAGADRSNVPTGKVVLLPRKPNKLAHKLKKEVQNKTGKEIGLVISDSHVNPLRRGTTGQSIGSNGLNAVLDCRNKKDLYGRELQMTFRNMADQIASAAQLIMGESNERVPFVIVRGVKDAFSKNRAESPKIPPEKCVYSSIIDYSGEKTEKEE
;
A
#
# COMPACT_ATOMS: atom_id res chain seq x y z
N MET A 1 -13.67 17.21 -7.40
CA MET A 1 -12.75 16.39 -6.57
C MET A 1 -11.62 17.31 -6.11
N GLU A 2 -11.31 17.32 -4.83
CA GLU A 2 -10.19 18.07 -4.23
C GLU A 2 -9.20 17.06 -3.63
N ILE A 3 -7.90 17.38 -3.70
CA ILE A 3 -6.83 16.58 -3.10
C ILE A 3 -6.01 17.51 -2.22
N ILE A 4 -6.00 17.28 -0.93
CA ILE A 4 -5.42 18.19 0.08
C ILE A 4 -4.32 17.44 0.82
N GLY A 5 -3.07 17.87 0.64
CA GLY A 5 -1.93 17.32 1.35
C GLY A 5 -1.86 17.86 2.79
N VAL A 6 -1.53 16.99 3.72
CA VAL A 6 -1.34 17.33 5.14
C VAL A 6 0.10 17.04 5.52
N LYS A 7 0.87 18.08 5.74
CA LYS A 7 2.26 17.98 6.23
C LYS A 7 2.29 17.47 7.67
N SER A 8 3.28 16.67 8.00
CA SER A 8 3.49 16.18 9.36
C SER A 8 4.90 16.45 9.85
N PRO A 9 5.17 16.42 11.17
CA PRO A 9 6.51 16.21 11.69
C PRO A 9 7.09 14.90 11.16
N ILE A 10 8.38 14.65 11.38
CA ILE A 10 8.98 13.33 11.14
C ILE A 10 8.28 12.34 12.07
N ILE A 11 7.85 11.21 11.50
CA ILE A 11 7.18 10.15 12.24
C ILE A 11 8.21 9.09 12.61
N GLU A 12 8.22 8.68 13.86
CA GLU A 12 9.16 7.72 14.41
C GLU A 12 8.45 6.46 14.94
N GLU A 13 9.24 5.47 15.29
CA GLU A 13 8.76 4.21 15.85
C GLU A 13 8.07 4.43 17.19
N GLY A 14 6.83 3.93 17.32
CA GLY A 14 6.00 4.09 18.52
C GLY A 14 5.12 5.34 18.54
N ASP A 15 5.21 6.19 17.53
CA ASP A 15 4.36 7.36 17.43
C ASP A 15 2.87 7.02 17.27
N ASP A 16 2.02 7.84 17.88
CA ASP A 16 0.56 7.77 17.70
C ASP A 16 0.14 8.53 16.43
N LEU A 17 -0.04 7.78 15.35
CA LEU A 17 -0.43 8.35 14.05
C LEU A 17 -1.73 9.14 14.11
N SER A 18 -2.70 8.69 14.89
CA SER A 18 -3.98 9.39 15.01
C SER A 18 -3.81 10.75 15.65
N LYS A 19 -2.97 10.82 16.67
CA LYS A 19 -2.65 12.06 17.38
C LYS A 19 -1.84 13.02 16.50
N ILE A 20 -0.84 12.51 15.76
CA ILE A 20 -0.05 13.32 14.83
C ILE A 20 -0.96 13.86 13.72
N LEU A 21 -1.74 13.00 13.09
CA LEU A 21 -2.68 13.39 12.04
C LEU A 21 -3.62 14.49 12.52
N LEU A 22 -4.27 14.30 13.65
CA LEU A 22 -5.26 15.25 14.19
C LEU A 22 -4.64 16.58 14.61
N LYS A 23 -3.37 16.59 15.02
CA LYS A 23 -2.62 17.83 15.24
C LYS A 23 -2.21 18.53 13.94
N SER A 24 -2.04 17.74 12.87
CA SER A 24 -1.61 18.26 11.56
C SER A 24 -2.77 18.75 10.70
N ILE A 25 -3.98 18.30 10.99
CA ILE A 25 -5.22 18.73 10.33
C ILE A 25 -5.91 19.73 11.24
N GLU A 26 -6.24 20.92 10.71
CA GLU A 26 -7.19 21.80 11.38
C GLU A 26 -8.57 21.10 11.42
N GLU A 27 -9.30 21.21 12.55
CA GLU A 27 -10.58 20.52 12.75
C GLU A 27 -11.62 20.82 11.67
N SER A 28 -11.56 22.05 11.10
CA SER A 28 -12.42 22.49 10.00
C SER A 28 -12.10 21.85 8.65
N THR A 29 -10.92 21.28 8.48
CA THR A 29 -10.45 20.76 7.19
C THR A 29 -11.14 19.45 6.83
N LEU A 30 -11.35 18.54 7.79
CA LEU A 30 -11.97 17.24 7.55
C LEU A 30 -13.50 17.35 7.48
N LYS A 31 -14.10 16.82 6.42
CA LYS A 31 -15.56 16.80 6.20
C LYS A 31 -16.12 15.37 6.15
N LYS A 32 -17.42 15.24 6.34
CA LYS A 32 -18.10 13.96 6.13
C LYS A 32 -17.87 13.47 4.71
N ASN A 33 -17.62 12.15 4.56
CA ASN A 33 -17.34 11.49 3.30
C ASN A 33 -16.00 11.91 2.64
N ASP A 34 -15.09 12.55 3.37
CA ASP A 34 -13.71 12.64 2.95
C ASP A 34 -13.04 11.26 3.00
N ILE A 35 -12.05 11.05 2.16
CA ILE A 35 -11.22 9.84 2.20
C ILE A 35 -9.82 10.26 2.63
N LEU A 36 -9.41 9.76 3.78
CA LEU A 36 -8.05 9.94 4.27
C LEU A 36 -7.15 8.88 3.66
N VAL A 37 -6.12 9.29 2.97
CA VAL A 37 -5.07 8.42 2.46
C VAL A 37 -3.82 8.58 3.31
N VAL A 38 -3.25 7.46 3.74
CA VAL A 38 -2.07 7.42 4.63
C VAL A 38 -0.97 6.60 3.95
N ALA A 39 0.24 7.12 3.91
CA ALA A 39 1.39 6.40 3.36
C ALA A 39 1.71 5.15 4.19
N SER A 40 1.99 4.03 3.52
CA SER A 40 2.31 2.75 4.15
C SER A 40 3.53 2.82 5.06
N SER A 41 4.55 3.57 4.65
CA SER A 41 5.81 3.74 5.38
C SER A 41 5.61 4.32 6.78
N VAL A 42 4.80 5.37 6.93
CA VAL A 42 4.55 5.97 8.26
C VAL A 42 3.68 5.06 9.14
N VAL A 43 2.75 4.29 8.55
CA VAL A 43 1.98 3.28 9.29
C VAL A 43 2.91 2.20 9.83
N SER A 44 3.87 1.75 9.02
CA SER A 44 4.86 0.75 9.41
C SER A 44 5.83 1.27 10.46
N LEU A 45 6.38 2.48 10.27
CA LEU A 45 7.27 3.11 11.23
C LEU A 45 6.60 3.23 12.61
N ALA A 46 5.43 3.85 12.66
CA ALA A 46 4.70 4.05 13.90
C ALA A 46 4.33 2.72 14.60
N SER A 47 4.07 1.65 13.83
CA SER A 47 3.79 0.31 14.39
C SER A 47 5.05 -0.50 14.71
N GLY A 48 6.25 0.06 14.55
CA GLY A 48 7.51 -0.65 14.81
C GLY A 48 7.80 -1.78 13.81
N ASN A 49 7.18 -1.76 12.61
CA ASN A 49 7.42 -2.80 11.60
C ASN A 49 8.70 -2.50 10.81
N THR A 50 9.81 -2.48 11.52
CA THR A 50 11.15 -2.18 11.01
C THR A 50 12.13 -3.30 11.37
N VAL A 51 13.17 -3.47 10.54
CA VAL A 51 14.26 -4.43 10.77
C VAL A 51 15.60 -3.72 10.79
N LYS A 52 16.42 -3.98 11.80
CA LYS A 52 17.81 -3.49 11.87
C LYS A 52 18.71 -4.42 11.05
N MET A 53 19.28 -3.95 9.96
CA MET A 53 20.12 -4.75 9.06
C MET A 53 21.33 -5.40 9.77
N LYS A 54 21.87 -4.77 10.82
CA LYS A 54 23.00 -5.32 11.57
C LYS A 54 22.68 -6.65 12.26
N ASN A 55 21.41 -6.90 12.57
CA ASN A 55 20.94 -8.11 13.27
C ASN A 55 20.58 -9.26 12.31
N VAL A 56 20.76 -9.07 10.99
CA VAL A 56 20.38 -10.05 9.98
C VAL A 56 21.60 -10.79 9.48
N GLU A 57 21.53 -12.13 9.51
CA GLU A 57 22.55 -12.99 8.94
C GLU A 57 22.04 -13.59 7.62
N PRO A 58 22.68 -13.29 6.48
CA PRO A 58 22.21 -13.76 5.18
C PRO A 58 22.51 -15.23 4.94
N GLY A 59 21.46 -15.99 4.62
CA GLY A 59 21.57 -17.40 4.23
C GLY A 59 22.13 -17.59 2.81
N LYS A 60 22.35 -18.84 2.42
CA LYS A 60 22.91 -19.19 1.08
C LYS A 60 22.06 -18.64 -0.07
N LYS A 61 20.73 -18.71 0.06
CA LYS A 61 19.78 -18.22 -0.95
C LYS A 61 19.89 -16.69 -1.13
N ALA A 62 19.98 -15.95 -0.02
CA ALA A 62 20.14 -14.50 -0.04
C ALA A 62 21.45 -14.07 -0.68
N LYS A 63 22.56 -14.72 -0.37
CA LYS A 63 23.87 -14.47 -1.00
C LYS A 63 23.84 -14.69 -2.50
N LYS A 64 23.32 -15.85 -2.96
CA LYS A 64 23.18 -16.15 -4.38
C LYS A 64 22.31 -15.16 -5.13
N LEU A 65 21.20 -14.72 -4.51
CA LEU A 65 20.28 -13.76 -5.13
C LEU A 65 20.84 -12.33 -5.07
N SER A 66 21.61 -12.00 -4.05
CA SER A 66 22.36 -10.75 -3.93
C SER A 66 23.35 -10.58 -5.10
N GLU A 67 24.15 -11.61 -5.40
CA GLU A 67 25.08 -11.63 -6.55
C GLU A 67 24.35 -11.35 -7.87
N LYS A 68 23.19 -11.98 -8.08
CA LYS A 68 22.39 -11.85 -9.30
C LYS A 68 21.70 -10.50 -9.44
N SER A 69 21.14 -9.98 -8.35
CA SER A 69 20.36 -8.74 -8.32
C SER A 69 21.22 -7.48 -8.10
N GLY A 70 22.43 -7.65 -7.52
CA GLY A 70 23.28 -6.54 -7.07
C GLY A 70 22.72 -5.77 -5.88
N LEU A 71 21.80 -6.38 -5.11
CA LEU A 71 21.32 -5.85 -3.84
C LEU A 71 22.23 -6.31 -2.69
N ASN A 72 22.22 -5.57 -1.57
CA ASN A 72 22.92 -5.99 -0.36
C ASN A 72 22.35 -7.31 0.19
N GLU A 73 23.19 -8.26 0.57
CA GLU A 73 22.79 -9.63 0.98
C GLU A 73 21.87 -9.65 2.21
N LYS A 74 22.10 -8.76 3.20
CA LYS A 74 21.22 -8.64 4.38
C LYS A 74 19.85 -8.07 4.02
N PHE A 75 19.81 -7.16 3.05
CA PHE A 75 18.54 -6.62 2.54
C PHE A 75 17.79 -7.70 1.75
N VAL A 76 18.49 -8.51 0.96
CA VAL A 76 17.89 -9.67 0.26
C VAL A 76 17.32 -10.67 1.26
N GLU A 77 18.04 -10.96 2.34
CA GLU A 77 17.54 -11.86 3.41
C GLU A 77 16.23 -11.32 4.01
N ILE A 78 16.17 -10.04 4.35
CA ILE A 78 14.94 -9.40 4.83
C ILE A 78 13.78 -9.57 3.85
N ILE A 79 14.04 -9.35 2.55
CA ILE A 79 13.04 -9.53 1.50
C ILE A 79 12.55 -10.97 1.46
N LEU A 80 13.45 -11.94 1.51
CA LEU A 80 13.10 -13.36 1.48
C LEU A 80 12.28 -13.81 2.70
N GLN A 81 12.62 -13.30 3.88
CA GLN A 81 11.88 -13.59 5.11
C GLN A 81 10.48 -12.96 5.13
N ASP A 82 10.30 -11.81 4.48
CA ASP A 82 9.01 -11.11 4.47
C ASP A 82 8.11 -11.50 3.29
N ALA A 83 8.66 -11.97 2.17
CA ALA A 83 7.92 -12.40 1.00
C ALA A 83 7.21 -13.75 1.22
N ASP A 84 6.03 -13.93 0.59
CA ASP A 84 5.37 -15.24 0.52
C ASP A 84 6.07 -16.15 -0.51
N LYS A 85 6.49 -15.57 -1.65
CA LYS A 85 7.23 -16.23 -2.72
C LYS A 85 8.13 -15.26 -3.47
N THR A 86 9.23 -15.77 -4.04
CA THR A 86 10.06 -15.09 -5.02
C THR A 86 9.60 -15.49 -6.42
N LEU A 87 9.19 -14.52 -7.24
CA LEU A 87 8.75 -14.75 -8.62
C LEU A 87 9.86 -14.53 -9.64
N GLY A 88 10.86 -13.73 -9.29
CA GLY A 88 11.98 -13.41 -10.18
C GLY A 88 12.86 -12.30 -9.62
N TYR A 89 13.83 -11.89 -10.40
CA TYR A 89 14.71 -10.77 -10.06
C TYR A 89 15.12 -10.00 -11.32
N SER A 90 15.50 -8.76 -11.12
CA SER A 90 16.22 -7.96 -12.11
C SER A 90 17.29 -7.11 -11.42
N LYS A 91 18.00 -6.28 -12.17
CA LYS A 91 19.02 -5.40 -11.58
C LYS A 91 18.36 -4.48 -10.52
N LYS A 92 18.88 -4.55 -9.29
CA LYS A 92 18.43 -3.76 -8.12
C LYS A 92 17.03 -4.07 -7.62
N CYS A 93 16.41 -5.18 -8.04
CA CYS A 93 15.10 -5.57 -7.47
C CYS A 93 14.84 -7.08 -7.48
N ILE A 94 14.00 -7.51 -6.56
CA ILE A 94 13.46 -8.86 -6.47
C ILE A 94 11.94 -8.75 -6.63
N ILE A 95 11.38 -9.51 -7.54
CA ILE A 95 9.94 -9.57 -7.77
C ILE A 95 9.37 -10.65 -6.85
N THR A 96 8.42 -10.28 -6.04
CA THR A 96 7.88 -11.17 -5.00
C THR A 96 6.35 -11.19 -5.03
N LEU A 97 5.78 -12.25 -4.49
CA LEU A 97 4.40 -12.29 -4.03
C LEU A 97 4.40 -12.00 -2.54
N LYS A 98 3.59 -11.04 -2.09
CA LYS A 98 3.42 -10.66 -0.69
C LYS A 98 1.96 -10.34 -0.40
N ASP A 99 1.36 -11.08 0.54
CA ASP A 99 -0.06 -10.90 0.92
C ASP A 99 -1.02 -10.88 -0.29
N GLY A 100 -0.77 -11.74 -1.29
CA GLY A 100 -1.57 -11.82 -2.52
C GLY A 100 -1.36 -10.65 -3.50
N MET A 101 -0.26 -9.92 -3.39
CA MET A 101 0.12 -8.83 -4.30
C MET A 101 1.51 -9.08 -4.87
N ILE A 102 1.72 -8.75 -6.14
CA ILE A 102 3.08 -8.65 -6.70
C ILE A 102 3.71 -7.39 -6.13
N LYS A 103 4.87 -7.54 -5.49
CA LYS A 103 5.63 -6.43 -4.92
C LYS A 103 7.11 -6.52 -5.31
N ILE A 104 7.70 -5.38 -5.55
CA ILE A 104 9.16 -5.27 -5.65
C ILE A 104 9.74 -5.29 -4.23
N ASN A 105 10.74 -6.14 -4.01
CA ASN A 105 11.42 -6.29 -2.72
C ASN A 105 10.47 -6.58 -1.54
N ALA A 106 9.37 -7.28 -1.76
CA ALA A 106 8.30 -7.50 -0.78
C ALA A 106 7.69 -6.20 -0.20
N GLY A 107 7.91 -5.05 -0.84
CA GLY A 107 7.59 -3.73 -0.32
C GLY A 107 8.54 -3.25 0.77
N ALA A 108 9.65 -3.94 1.00
CA ALA A 108 10.71 -3.50 1.92
C ALA A 108 11.45 -2.30 1.35
N ASP A 109 11.59 -1.24 2.14
CA ASP A 109 12.23 0.00 1.73
C ASP A 109 13.25 0.49 2.75
N ARG A 110 14.24 1.25 2.27
CA ARG A 110 15.30 1.89 3.04
C ARG A 110 15.27 3.40 2.94
N SER A 111 14.37 3.95 2.14
CA SER A 111 14.17 5.39 2.02
C SER A 111 13.34 5.92 3.20
N ASN A 112 13.60 7.17 3.58
CA ASN A 112 12.88 7.86 4.64
C ASN A 112 12.81 7.09 6.00
N VAL A 113 13.82 6.25 6.27
CA VAL A 113 13.99 5.53 7.54
C VAL A 113 15.39 5.79 8.12
N PRO A 114 15.59 5.65 9.43
CA PRO A 114 16.92 5.80 10.04
C PRO A 114 17.95 4.86 9.39
N THR A 115 19.18 5.36 9.22
CA THR A 115 20.28 4.59 8.60
C THR A 115 20.45 3.22 9.26
N GLY A 116 20.56 2.19 8.44
CA GLY A 116 20.72 0.80 8.90
C GLY A 116 19.41 0.08 9.27
N LYS A 117 18.27 0.75 9.12
CA LYS A 117 16.95 0.12 9.24
C LYS A 117 16.33 -0.11 7.85
N VAL A 118 15.41 -1.04 7.80
CA VAL A 118 14.51 -1.33 6.68
C VAL A 118 13.08 -1.27 7.22
N VAL A 119 12.19 -0.57 6.53
CA VAL A 119 10.76 -0.61 6.82
C VAL A 119 10.11 -1.68 5.95
N LEU A 120 9.20 -2.46 6.54
CA LEU A 120 8.39 -3.47 5.87
C LEU A 120 6.97 -2.96 5.68
N LEU A 121 6.19 -3.59 4.79
CA LEU A 121 4.77 -3.25 4.68
C LEU A 121 4.02 -3.51 6.00
N PRO A 122 3.05 -2.68 6.36
CA PRO A 122 2.32 -2.84 7.61
C PRO A 122 1.55 -4.18 7.62
N ARG A 123 1.64 -4.91 8.73
CA ARG A 123 0.91 -6.17 8.91
C ARG A 123 -0.58 -5.91 9.08
N LYS A 124 -1.43 -6.73 8.42
CA LYS A 124 -2.90 -6.63 8.50
C LYS A 124 -3.43 -5.21 8.18
N PRO A 125 -3.08 -4.64 7.03
CA PRO A 125 -3.33 -3.22 6.72
C PRO A 125 -4.81 -2.83 6.79
N ASN A 126 -5.76 -3.70 6.45
CA ASN A 126 -7.20 -3.42 6.62
C ASN A 126 -7.60 -3.23 8.09
N LYS A 127 -6.98 -3.97 9.03
CA LYS A 127 -7.23 -3.80 10.47
C LYS A 127 -6.65 -2.47 10.96
N LEU A 128 -5.47 -2.10 10.46
CA LEU A 128 -4.86 -0.80 10.78
C LEU A 128 -5.67 0.35 10.21
N ALA A 129 -6.16 0.23 8.97
CA ALA A 129 -7.07 1.18 8.36
C ALA A 129 -8.35 1.35 9.19
N HIS A 130 -8.95 0.25 9.63
CA HIS A 130 -10.14 0.30 10.49
C HIS A 130 -9.85 1.00 11.83
N LYS A 131 -8.74 0.64 12.50
CA LYS A 131 -8.34 1.24 13.77
C LYS A 131 -8.15 2.75 13.65
N LEU A 132 -7.32 3.18 12.71
CA LEU A 132 -7.02 4.61 12.50
C LEU A 132 -8.28 5.40 12.10
N LYS A 133 -9.11 4.85 11.19
CA LYS A 133 -10.41 5.45 10.85
C LYS A 133 -11.26 5.67 12.09
N LYS A 134 -11.41 4.63 12.94
CA LYS A 134 -12.23 4.71 14.15
C LYS A 134 -11.70 5.75 15.13
N GLU A 135 -10.39 5.84 15.31
CA GLU A 135 -9.76 6.85 16.18
C GLU A 135 -10.03 8.27 15.69
N VAL A 136 -9.86 8.51 14.38
CA VAL A 136 -10.16 9.81 13.76
C VAL A 136 -11.66 10.14 13.89
N GLN A 137 -12.54 9.18 13.61
CA GLN A 137 -13.99 9.36 13.69
C GLN A 137 -14.45 9.67 15.11
N ASN A 138 -13.93 8.98 16.12
CA ASN A 138 -14.27 9.21 17.52
C ASN A 138 -13.87 10.62 17.98
N LYS A 139 -12.78 11.16 17.49
CA LYS A 139 -12.26 12.49 17.90
C LYS A 139 -12.89 13.64 17.10
N THR A 140 -13.29 13.40 15.87
CA THR A 140 -13.81 14.47 14.98
C THR A 140 -15.33 14.41 14.78
N GLY A 141 -15.98 13.29 15.13
CA GLY A 141 -17.39 13.04 14.82
C GLY A 141 -17.68 12.88 13.32
N LYS A 142 -16.64 12.85 12.46
CA LYS A 142 -16.81 12.80 11.01
C LYS A 142 -16.73 11.38 10.50
N GLU A 143 -17.72 10.94 9.73
CA GLU A 143 -17.62 9.70 8.94
C GLU A 143 -16.74 9.91 7.73
N ILE A 144 -15.67 9.10 7.63
CA ILE A 144 -14.67 9.15 6.57
C ILE A 144 -14.39 7.75 6.02
N GLY A 145 -13.79 7.71 4.81
CA GLY A 145 -13.08 6.54 4.31
C GLY A 145 -11.60 6.63 4.68
N LEU A 146 -10.90 5.50 4.71
CA LEU A 146 -9.46 5.45 4.90
C LEU A 146 -8.82 4.46 3.92
N VAL A 147 -7.71 4.87 3.31
CA VAL A 147 -6.86 4.06 2.43
C VAL A 147 -5.42 4.13 2.95
N ILE A 148 -4.75 2.98 3.07
CA ILE A 148 -3.30 2.91 3.24
C ILE A 148 -2.70 2.69 1.86
N SER A 149 -1.89 3.64 1.42
CA SER A 149 -1.28 3.66 0.09
C SER A 149 0.19 3.29 0.16
N ASP A 150 0.62 2.48 -0.80
CA ASP A 150 2.01 2.13 -1.03
C ASP A 150 2.41 2.41 -2.48
N SER A 151 3.69 2.70 -2.73
CA SER A 151 4.20 2.90 -4.09
C SER A 151 4.30 1.56 -4.81
N HIS A 152 3.86 1.52 -6.05
CA HIS A 152 3.84 0.31 -6.87
C HIS A 152 4.40 0.56 -8.27
N VAL A 153 5.20 -0.40 -8.76
CA VAL A 153 5.73 -0.40 -10.12
C VAL A 153 4.86 -1.29 -11.00
N ASN A 154 4.36 -0.74 -12.09
CA ASN A 154 3.53 -1.47 -13.05
C ASN A 154 4.38 -2.09 -14.17
N PRO A 155 4.06 -3.31 -14.65
CA PRO A 155 4.74 -3.89 -15.79
C PRO A 155 4.71 -2.97 -17.02
N LEU A 156 5.84 -2.88 -17.73
CA LEU A 156 6.02 -2.08 -18.96
C LEU A 156 5.70 -0.58 -18.79
N ARG A 157 5.74 -0.07 -17.57
CA ARG A 157 5.60 1.36 -17.27
C ARG A 157 6.82 1.88 -16.50
N ARG A 158 7.23 3.09 -16.79
CA ARG A 158 8.26 3.80 -16.04
C ARG A 158 7.60 4.63 -14.94
N GLY A 159 8.15 4.52 -13.71
CA GLY A 159 7.66 5.26 -12.56
C GLY A 159 6.74 4.43 -11.67
N THR A 160 6.38 5.02 -10.54
CA THR A 160 5.51 4.45 -9.52
C THR A 160 4.09 5.03 -9.61
N THR A 161 3.13 4.28 -9.11
CA THR A 161 1.76 4.73 -8.88
C THR A 161 1.33 4.31 -7.48
N GLY A 162 0.37 5.01 -6.90
CA GLY A 162 -0.20 4.60 -5.62
C GLY A 162 -1.02 3.32 -5.75
N GLN A 163 -0.80 2.38 -4.86
CA GLN A 163 -1.58 1.16 -4.71
C GLN A 163 -2.13 1.06 -3.31
N SER A 164 -3.42 0.83 -3.19
CA SER A 164 -4.04 0.54 -1.89
C SER A 164 -3.62 -0.84 -1.40
N ILE A 165 -2.99 -0.89 -0.24
CA ILE A 165 -2.68 -2.15 0.44
C ILE A 165 -3.69 -2.49 1.51
N GLY A 166 -4.48 -1.51 1.95
CA GLY A 166 -5.57 -1.68 2.90
C GLY A 166 -6.53 -0.50 2.88
N SER A 167 -7.80 -0.76 3.13
CA SER A 167 -8.83 0.28 3.17
C SER A 167 -9.96 -0.05 4.14
N ASN A 168 -10.68 0.97 4.57
CA ASN A 168 -11.87 0.82 5.41
C ASN A 168 -12.84 2.00 5.22
N GLY A 169 -14.15 1.71 5.30
CA GLY A 169 -15.20 2.72 5.28
C GLY A 169 -15.53 3.31 3.90
N LEU A 170 -15.06 2.66 2.83
CA LEU A 170 -15.39 3.02 1.45
C LEU A 170 -15.51 1.76 0.58
N ASN A 171 -16.11 1.89 -0.59
CA ASN A 171 -16.13 0.84 -1.60
C ASN A 171 -14.77 0.80 -2.31
N ALA A 172 -13.96 -0.22 -2.00
CA ALA A 172 -12.65 -0.40 -2.61
C ALA A 172 -12.75 -0.71 -4.11
N VAL A 173 -13.79 -1.46 -4.51
CA VAL A 173 -14.10 -1.82 -5.89
C VAL A 173 -15.57 -1.56 -6.17
N LEU A 174 -15.88 -0.98 -7.30
CA LEU A 174 -17.26 -0.85 -7.81
C LEU A 174 -17.48 -1.83 -8.95
N ASP A 175 -18.49 -2.68 -8.80
CA ASP A 175 -18.98 -3.53 -9.89
C ASP A 175 -19.79 -2.67 -10.86
N CYS A 176 -19.33 -2.58 -12.10
CA CYS A 176 -20.00 -1.87 -13.18
C CYS A 176 -20.67 -2.81 -14.19
N ARG A 177 -20.68 -4.12 -13.95
CA ARG A 177 -21.37 -5.07 -14.82
C ARG A 177 -22.87 -4.76 -14.82
N ASN A 178 -23.53 -5.11 -15.93
CA ASN A 178 -24.95 -4.82 -16.20
C ASN A 178 -25.31 -3.32 -16.27
N LYS A 179 -24.34 -2.39 -16.11
CA LYS A 179 -24.56 -1.00 -16.48
C LYS A 179 -24.49 -0.86 -18.00
N LYS A 180 -25.28 0.05 -18.55
CA LYS A 180 -25.30 0.28 -19.99
C LYS A 180 -24.21 1.27 -20.41
N ASP A 181 -23.59 0.99 -21.55
CA ASP A 181 -22.71 1.94 -22.24
C ASP A 181 -23.54 3.06 -22.94
N LEU A 182 -22.87 3.96 -23.65
CA LEU A 182 -23.51 5.05 -24.37
C LEU A 182 -24.48 4.58 -25.47
N TYR A 183 -24.33 3.35 -25.95
CA TYR A 183 -25.16 2.73 -27.01
C TYR A 183 -26.16 1.73 -26.45
N GLY A 184 -26.33 1.68 -25.13
CA GLY A 184 -27.29 0.82 -24.45
C GLY A 184 -26.83 -0.64 -24.26
N ARG A 185 -25.60 -1.01 -24.62
CA ARG A 185 -25.03 -2.35 -24.41
C ARG A 185 -24.55 -2.54 -22.98
N GLU A 186 -24.84 -3.69 -22.40
CA GLU A 186 -24.43 -3.99 -21.01
C GLU A 186 -22.93 -4.29 -20.92
N LEU A 187 -22.29 -3.70 -19.89
CA LEU A 187 -20.91 -4.00 -19.53
C LEU A 187 -20.85 -5.40 -18.91
N GLN A 188 -19.96 -6.27 -19.41
CA GLN A 188 -19.87 -7.66 -18.98
C GLN A 188 -18.78 -7.91 -17.92
N MET A 189 -17.66 -7.18 -17.96
CA MET A 189 -16.46 -7.47 -17.18
C MET A 189 -15.90 -6.26 -16.42
N THR A 190 -16.59 -5.13 -16.44
CA THR A 190 -16.02 -3.87 -15.96
C THR A 190 -16.13 -3.72 -14.45
N PHE A 191 -14.98 -3.62 -13.78
CA PHE A 191 -14.85 -3.20 -12.40
C PHE A 191 -14.02 -1.91 -12.32
N ARG A 192 -14.34 -1.02 -11.37
CA ARG A 192 -13.53 0.16 -11.09
C ARG A 192 -12.82 -0.04 -9.75
N ASN A 193 -11.50 -0.12 -9.78
CA ASN A 193 -10.69 -0.20 -8.57
C ASN A 193 -10.57 1.21 -7.96
N MET A 194 -11.52 1.57 -7.12
CA MET A 194 -11.60 2.88 -6.50
C MET A 194 -10.45 3.13 -5.54
N ALA A 195 -10.05 2.11 -4.78
CA ALA A 195 -9.01 2.24 -3.77
C ALA A 195 -7.65 2.60 -4.41
N ASP A 196 -7.26 1.94 -5.51
CA ASP A 196 -5.99 2.23 -6.18
C ASP A 196 -6.04 3.57 -6.95
N GLN A 197 -7.19 3.93 -7.51
CA GLN A 197 -7.37 5.25 -8.14
C GLN A 197 -7.21 6.38 -7.12
N ILE A 198 -7.76 6.22 -5.92
CA ILE A 198 -7.65 7.17 -4.81
C ILE A 198 -6.20 7.21 -4.30
N ALA A 199 -5.55 6.06 -4.13
CA ALA A 199 -4.16 5.96 -3.73
C ALA A 199 -3.24 6.68 -4.73
N SER A 200 -3.43 6.44 -6.03
CA SER A 200 -2.66 7.09 -7.10
C SER A 200 -2.90 8.60 -7.15
N ALA A 201 -4.13 9.06 -6.95
CA ALA A 201 -4.45 10.49 -6.90
C ALA A 201 -3.76 11.17 -5.69
N ALA A 202 -3.75 10.51 -4.53
CA ALA A 202 -3.09 11.01 -3.34
C ALA A 202 -1.56 11.08 -3.51
N GLN A 203 -0.96 10.11 -4.21
CA GLN A 203 0.49 10.05 -4.44
C GLN A 203 1.01 11.27 -5.21
N LEU A 204 0.21 11.88 -6.09
CA LEU A 204 0.58 13.13 -6.77
C LEU A 204 0.96 14.26 -5.79
N ILE A 205 0.41 14.22 -4.58
CA ILE A 205 0.66 15.21 -3.52
C ILE A 205 1.63 14.68 -2.46
N MET A 206 1.58 13.38 -2.16
CA MET A 206 2.51 12.74 -1.21
C MET A 206 3.95 12.84 -1.68
N GLY A 207 4.18 12.68 -3.00
CA GLY A 207 5.52 12.56 -3.57
C GLY A 207 6.20 11.24 -3.24
N GLU A 208 7.49 11.16 -3.53
CA GLU A 208 8.33 9.96 -3.34
C GLU A 208 9.62 10.28 -2.57
N SER A 209 9.80 11.50 -2.13
CA SER A 209 11.08 11.98 -1.58
C SER A 209 10.91 12.54 -0.15
N ASN A 210 11.13 13.84 0.02
CA ASN A 210 11.15 14.51 1.33
C ASN A 210 10.04 15.53 1.51
N GLU A 211 8.93 15.36 0.80
CA GLU A 211 7.79 16.29 0.79
C GLU A 211 7.12 16.41 2.16
N ARG A 212 7.26 15.39 3.01
CA ARG A 212 6.68 15.32 4.36
C ARG A 212 5.16 15.45 4.37
N VAL A 213 4.50 14.87 3.36
CA VAL A 213 3.05 14.85 3.20
C VAL A 213 2.54 13.39 3.27
N PRO A 214 2.63 12.70 4.41
CA PRO A 214 2.23 11.30 4.52
C PRO A 214 0.72 11.11 4.62
N PHE A 215 -0.04 12.18 4.75
CA PHE A 215 -1.49 12.18 4.84
C PHE A 215 -2.07 13.05 3.74
N VAL A 216 -3.10 12.54 3.06
CA VAL A 216 -3.82 13.28 2.02
C VAL A 216 -5.31 13.08 2.21
N ILE A 217 -6.07 14.16 2.13
CA ILE A 217 -7.54 14.14 2.12
C ILE A 217 -8.00 14.21 0.67
N VAL A 218 -8.74 13.19 0.23
CA VAL A 218 -9.37 13.16 -1.09
C VAL A 218 -10.88 13.35 -0.90
N ARG A 219 -11.42 14.40 -1.49
CA ARG A 219 -12.81 14.84 -1.32
C ARG A 219 -13.58 14.81 -2.63
N GLY A 220 -14.88 14.49 -2.53
CA GLY A 220 -15.78 14.55 -3.69
C GLY A 220 -15.60 13.37 -4.64
N VAL A 221 -15.20 12.20 -4.12
CA VAL A 221 -15.12 10.97 -4.91
C VAL A 221 -16.51 10.36 -5.05
N LYS A 222 -17.08 10.43 -6.25
CA LYS A 222 -18.39 9.87 -6.55
C LYS A 222 -18.41 8.35 -6.33
N ASP A 223 -19.50 7.83 -5.78
CA ASP A 223 -19.77 6.41 -5.54
C ASP A 223 -18.87 5.71 -4.50
N ALA A 224 -17.90 6.40 -3.90
CA ALA A 224 -17.01 5.80 -2.89
C ALA A 224 -17.74 5.32 -1.63
N PHE A 225 -18.92 5.87 -1.31
CA PHE A 225 -19.72 5.56 -0.12
C PHE A 225 -21.08 4.96 -0.45
N SER A 226 -21.26 4.41 -1.65
CA SER A 226 -22.53 3.75 -2.01
C SER A 226 -22.75 2.50 -1.15
N LYS A 227 -24.02 2.08 -1.01
CA LYS A 227 -24.40 0.92 -0.17
C LYS A 227 -23.96 -0.43 -0.75
N ASN A 228 -23.35 -0.47 -1.92
CA ASN A 228 -22.83 -1.70 -2.51
C ASN A 228 -21.66 -2.23 -1.66
N ARG A 229 -21.69 -3.53 -1.39
CA ARG A 229 -20.70 -4.18 -0.54
C ARG A 229 -19.31 -4.03 -1.15
N ALA A 230 -18.38 -3.50 -0.37
CA ALA A 230 -16.99 -3.35 -0.80
C ALA A 230 -16.37 -4.73 -1.09
N GLU A 231 -15.93 -4.95 -2.31
CA GLU A 231 -15.08 -6.07 -2.68
C GLU A 231 -13.62 -5.69 -2.46
N SER A 232 -12.80 -6.71 -2.15
CA SER A 232 -11.35 -6.51 -2.09
C SER A 232 -10.81 -6.26 -3.51
N PRO A 233 -9.89 -5.31 -3.71
CA PRO A 233 -9.19 -5.19 -4.99
C PRO A 233 -8.23 -6.35 -5.26
N LYS A 234 -7.92 -7.17 -4.25
CA LYS A 234 -7.09 -8.36 -4.40
C LYS A 234 -7.92 -9.51 -4.94
N ILE A 235 -7.39 -10.17 -5.96
CA ILE A 235 -7.97 -11.38 -6.54
C ILE A 235 -6.97 -12.54 -6.41
N PRO A 236 -7.43 -13.78 -6.32
CA PRO A 236 -6.53 -14.91 -6.32
C PRO A 236 -5.84 -15.07 -7.70
N PRO A 237 -4.61 -15.65 -7.74
CA PRO A 237 -3.81 -15.72 -8.97
C PRO A 237 -4.55 -16.31 -10.16
N GLU A 238 -5.36 -17.35 -9.96
CA GLU A 238 -6.12 -18.05 -11.01
C GLU A 238 -7.21 -17.18 -11.64
N LYS A 239 -7.64 -16.10 -11.01
CA LYS A 239 -8.59 -15.11 -11.56
C LYS A 239 -7.90 -13.91 -12.20
N CYS A 240 -6.57 -13.85 -12.13
CA CYS A 240 -5.81 -12.75 -12.72
C CYS A 240 -5.71 -12.92 -14.23
N VAL A 241 -6.00 -11.87 -15.00
CA VAL A 241 -5.87 -11.90 -16.47
C VAL A 241 -4.45 -12.18 -16.96
N TYR A 242 -3.45 -11.96 -16.10
CA TYR A 242 -2.04 -12.23 -16.37
C TYR A 242 -1.60 -13.63 -15.92
N SER A 243 -2.50 -14.49 -15.44
CA SER A 243 -2.15 -15.81 -14.89
C SER A 243 -1.44 -16.72 -15.91
N SER A 244 -1.72 -16.54 -17.22
CA SER A 244 -1.09 -17.30 -18.29
C SER A 244 0.38 -16.91 -18.57
N ILE A 245 0.82 -15.75 -18.11
CA ILE A 245 2.17 -15.23 -18.37
C ILE A 245 3.00 -15.01 -17.11
N ILE A 246 2.39 -15.06 -15.93
CA ILE A 246 3.08 -14.94 -14.66
C ILE A 246 3.07 -16.30 -13.96
N ASP A 247 4.24 -16.88 -13.78
CA ASP A 247 4.38 -18.10 -12.98
C ASP A 247 4.29 -17.75 -11.49
N TYR A 248 3.11 -18.03 -10.91
CA TYR A 248 2.87 -17.87 -9.47
C TYR A 248 3.35 -19.07 -8.63
N SER A 249 3.87 -20.14 -9.28
CA SER A 249 4.36 -21.34 -8.58
C SER A 249 5.72 -21.13 -7.90
N GLY A 250 6.41 -20.02 -8.20
CA GLY A 250 7.75 -19.68 -7.74
C GLY A 250 8.11 -20.22 -6.36
N GLU A 251 9.38 -20.47 -6.11
CA GLU A 251 9.88 -21.12 -4.90
C GLU A 251 9.33 -20.44 -3.63
N LYS A 252 8.69 -21.23 -2.76
CA LYS A 252 8.34 -20.74 -1.42
C LYS A 252 9.61 -20.27 -0.73
N THR A 253 9.57 -19.11 -0.12
CA THR A 253 10.58 -18.74 0.88
C THR A 253 10.35 -19.68 2.06
N GLU A 254 11.30 -20.59 2.34
CA GLU A 254 11.27 -21.35 3.57
C GLU A 254 11.31 -20.36 4.72
N LYS A 255 10.21 -20.25 5.45
CA LYS A 255 10.21 -19.67 6.79
C LYS A 255 10.75 -20.79 7.66
N GLU A 256 11.96 -20.65 8.17
CA GLU A 256 12.42 -21.48 9.28
C GLU A 256 11.40 -21.31 10.41
N GLU A 257 10.84 -22.44 10.88
CA GLU A 257 9.95 -22.50 12.03
C GLU A 257 10.67 -22.09 13.33
#